data_bfde0c0f1200d5b2d05032295beb09c1
#
_entry.id   bfde0c0f1200d5b2d05032295beb09c1
#
_cell.length_a   1.000
_cell.length_b   1.000
_cell.length_c   1.000
_cell.angle_alpha   90.00
_cell.angle_beta   90.00
_cell.angle_gamma   90.00
#
_symmetry.space_group_name_H-M   'P 1'
#
loop_
_entity.id
_entity.type
_entity.pdbx_description
1 polymer ?
#
loop_
_entity_poly.entity_id
_entity_poly.type
_entity_poly.pdbx_seq_one_letter_code
_entity_poly.pdbx_strand_id
1 'polypeptide(L)'
;MIAPRPAHVVVRALISAIWIGAAAGSAMAQSYSVSGHAGYLQEWEMKANLAKTITSGGVSYDGPVTLRHVGLCSINGVEEKSGVVRLTVSRRTSAVEGTLTLKDDACRIAASASKPHSGLLNCRDGQGVPISFSIDETADTDPNNVRAEK
;
A
#
# COMPACT_ATOMS: atom_id res chain seq x y z
N MET A 1 -52.07 33.59 -60.98
CA MET A 1 -51.92 33.14 -59.60
C MET A 1 -50.54 32.53 -59.50
N ILE A 2 -49.57 33.26 -58.90
CA ILE A 2 -48.17 32.87 -58.86
C ILE A 2 -47.83 32.67 -57.36
N ALA A 3 -47.52 31.43 -57.01
CA ALA A 3 -47.12 31.07 -55.62
C ALA A 3 -45.63 31.36 -55.41
N PRO A 4 -45.22 31.97 -54.27
CA PRO A 4 -43.80 32.18 -53.95
C PRO A 4 -43.15 30.91 -53.34
N ARG A 5 -41.93 30.63 -53.77
CA ARG A 5 -41.04 29.58 -53.23
C ARG A 5 -40.43 30.05 -51.92
N PRO A 6 -40.32 29.22 -50.87
CA PRO A 6 -39.53 29.56 -49.68
C PRO A 6 -38.03 29.31 -49.91
N ALA A 7 -37.23 30.29 -49.49
CA ALA A 7 -35.76 30.25 -49.52
C ALA A 7 -35.24 29.36 -48.37
N HIS A 8 -34.43 28.37 -48.73
CA HIS A 8 -33.69 27.53 -47.73
C HIS A 8 -32.51 28.31 -47.16
N VAL A 9 -32.63 28.69 -45.89
CA VAL A 9 -31.53 29.24 -45.10
C VAL A 9 -30.70 28.07 -44.61
N VAL A 10 -29.48 27.91 -45.17
CA VAL A 10 -28.47 26.94 -44.72
C VAL A 10 -27.71 27.54 -43.56
N VAL A 11 -28.06 27.14 -42.33
CA VAL A 11 -27.31 27.47 -41.13
C VAL A 11 -26.13 26.50 -41.04
N ARG A 12 -24.93 26.97 -41.36
CA ARG A 12 -23.67 26.27 -41.08
C ARG A 12 -23.33 26.40 -39.61
N ALA A 13 -23.59 25.37 -38.82
CA ALA A 13 -23.13 25.24 -37.46
C ALA A 13 -21.63 24.85 -37.46
N LEU A 14 -20.77 25.77 -37.10
CA LEU A 14 -19.35 25.52 -36.81
C LEU A 14 -19.23 24.84 -35.47
N ILE A 15 -19.00 23.54 -35.45
CA ILE A 15 -18.70 22.76 -34.23
C ILE A 15 -17.22 22.93 -33.94
N SER A 16 -16.91 23.86 -33.02
CA SER A 16 -15.57 24.01 -32.46
C SER A 16 -15.33 22.87 -31.46
N ALA A 17 -14.55 21.86 -31.83
CA ALA A 17 -14.10 20.79 -30.96
C ALA A 17 -13.05 21.34 -29.99
N ILE A 18 -13.44 21.58 -28.73
CA ILE A 18 -12.52 21.91 -27.65
C ILE A 18 -11.90 20.62 -27.17
N TRP A 19 -10.65 20.36 -27.51
CA TRP A 19 -9.83 19.30 -26.97
C TRP A 19 -9.40 19.70 -25.54
N ILE A 20 -10.12 19.22 -24.52
CA ILE A 20 -9.67 19.30 -23.14
C ILE A 20 -8.64 18.20 -22.96
N GLY A 21 -7.36 18.54 -23.07
CA GLY A 21 -6.25 17.67 -22.72
C GLY A 21 -6.28 17.40 -21.23
N ALA A 22 -6.75 16.24 -20.82
CA ALA A 22 -6.61 15.75 -19.44
C ALA A 22 -5.11 15.48 -19.19
N ALA A 23 -4.41 16.41 -18.56
CA ALA A 23 -3.10 16.16 -18.00
C ALA A 23 -3.28 15.16 -16.85
N ALA A 24 -3.06 13.87 -17.12
CA ALA A 24 -2.96 12.85 -16.09
C ALA A 24 -1.68 13.14 -15.28
N GLY A 25 -1.83 13.93 -14.21
CA GLY A 25 -0.78 14.12 -13.22
C GLY A 25 -0.50 12.75 -12.60
N SER A 26 0.67 12.18 -12.88
CA SER A 26 1.17 11.00 -12.18
C SER A 26 1.35 11.38 -10.72
N ALA A 27 0.37 11.04 -9.87
CA ALA A 27 0.54 11.12 -8.43
C ALA A 27 1.68 10.16 -8.06
N MET A 28 2.82 10.69 -7.68
CA MET A 28 3.92 9.92 -7.12
C MET A 28 3.41 9.29 -5.83
N ALA A 29 3.11 8.00 -5.87
CA ALA A 29 2.72 7.26 -4.69
C ALA A 29 3.97 7.09 -3.83
N GLN A 30 3.98 7.74 -2.67
CA GLN A 30 5.04 7.62 -1.69
C GLN A 30 5.08 6.19 -1.17
N SER A 31 6.22 5.51 -1.33
CA SER A 31 6.39 4.13 -0.89
C SER A 31 7.02 4.08 0.50
N TYR A 32 6.61 3.10 1.28
CA TYR A 32 7.07 2.85 2.65
C TYR A 32 7.58 1.43 2.75
N SER A 33 8.75 1.25 3.32
CA SER A 33 9.25 -0.08 3.65
C SER A 33 8.79 -0.49 5.04
N VAL A 34 8.41 -1.75 5.18
CA VAL A 34 8.17 -2.38 6.46
C VAL A 34 9.16 -3.49 6.65
N SER A 35 9.80 -3.49 7.79
CA SER A 35 10.68 -4.56 8.24
C SER A 35 10.32 -4.99 9.63
N GLY A 36 10.37 -6.29 9.92
CA GLY A 36 10.01 -6.81 11.24
C GLY A 36 10.14 -8.31 11.33
N HIS A 37 9.64 -8.83 12.46
CA HIS A 37 9.66 -10.25 12.75
C HIS A 37 8.32 -10.69 13.34
N ALA A 38 7.96 -11.93 13.10
CA ALA A 38 6.83 -12.60 13.71
C ALA A 38 7.25 -13.96 14.27
N GLY A 39 6.51 -14.45 15.26
CA GLY A 39 6.82 -15.69 15.94
C GLY A 39 7.38 -15.49 17.35
N TYR A 40 7.26 -16.54 18.18
CA TYR A 40 7.73 -16.51 19.57
C TYR A 40 9.25 -16.41 19.68
N LEU A 41 9.98 -16.94 18.69
CA LEU A 41 11.43 -16.87 18.58
C LEU A 41 11.87 -15.91 17.46
N GLN A 42 10.95 -15.08 16.96
CA GLN A 42 11.19 -14.18 15.82
C GLN A 42 11.66 -14.91 14.56
N GLU A 43 11.19 -16.13 14.40
CA GLU A 43 11.61 -17.06 13.35
C GLU A 43 11.14 -16.67 11.94
N TRP A 44 10.18 -15.74 11.85
CA TRP A 44 9.70 -15.20 10.58
C TRP A 44 10.16 -13.75 10.40
N GLU A 45 11.08 -13.52 9.47
CA GLU A 45 11.41 -12.18 9.00
C GLU A 45 10.31 -11.67 8.06
N MET A 46 9.83 -10.46 8.29
CA MET A 46 8.79 -9.80 7.49
C MET A 46 9.37 -8.62 6.73
N LYS A 47 9.13 -8.55 5.41
CA LYS A 47 9.45 -7.40 4.57
C LYS A 47 8.25 -7.03 3.71
N ALA A 48 7.93 -5.75 3.62
CA ALA A 48 6.87 -5.25 2.76
C ALA A 48 7.21 -3.90 2.15
N ASN A 49 6.64 -3.63 0.97
CA ASN A 49 6.64 -2.31 0.35
C ASN A 49 5.20 -1.83 0.25
N LEU A 50 4.88 -0.74 0.93
CA LEU A 50 3.52 -0.28 1.12
C LEU A 50 3.29 1.08 0.48
N ALA A 51 2.12 1.26 -0.11
CA ALA A 51 1.59 2.54 -0.51
C ALA A 51 0.82 3.17 0.66
N LYS A 52 1.01 4.47 0.87
CA LYS A 52 0.32 5.25 1.92
C LYS A 52 -0.93 5.91 1.36
N THR A 53 -2.02 5.80 2.09
CA THR A 53 -3.27 6.50 1.82
C THR A 53 -3.75 7.22 3.08
N ILE A 54 -4.07 8.50 2.96
CA ILE A 54 -4.62 9.28 4.07
C ILE A 54 -6.14 9.15 4.04
N THR A 55 -6.72 8.73 5.17
CA THR A 55 -8.16 8.61 5.37
C THR A 55 -8.65 9.54 6.48
N SER A 56 -9.95 9.74 6.60
CA SER A 56 -10.54 10.53 7.68
C SER A 56 -10.25 9.98 9.08
N GLY A 57 -10.07 8.65 9.21
CA GLY A 57 -9.80 7.96 10.48
C GLY A 57 -8.33 7.82 10.83
N GLY A 58 -7.40 8.05 9.90
CA GLY A 58 -5.99 7.82 10.12
C GLY A 58 -5.19 7.69 8.84
N VAL A 59 -4.11 6.95 8.91
CA VAL A 59 -3.26 6.64 7.77
C VAL A 59 -3.31 5.14 7.51
N SER A 60 -3.60 4.77 6.27
CA SER A 60 -3.58 3.38 5.82
C SER A 60 -2.35 3.12 4.96
N TYR A 61 -1.76 1.96 5.13
CA TYR A 61 -0.63 1.45 4.36
C TYR A 61 -1.03 0.09 3.80
N ASP A 62 -0.91 -0.13 2.50
CA ASP A 62 -1.22 -1.42 1.88
C ASP A 62 -0.23 -1.78 0.78
N GLY A 63 0.03 -3.08 0.65
CA GLY A 63 0.94 -3.58 -0.38
C GLY A 63 1.38 -5.01 -0.17
N PRO A 64 2.28 -5.48 -1.04
CA PRO A 64 2.82 -6.82 -0.96
C PRO A 64 3.73 -7.01 0.25
N VAL A 65 3.69 -8.21 0.83
CA VAL A 65 4.52 -8.63 1.95
C VAL A 65 5.13 -10.00 1.67
N THR A 66 6.35 -10.19 2.12
CA THR A 66 7.05 -11.46 2.14
C THR A 66 7.44 -11.81 3.57
N LEU A 67 7.13 -13.03 3.97
CA LEU A 67 7.54 -13.64 5.23
C LEU A 67 8.56 -14.73 4.92
N ARG A 68 9.75 -14.64 5.51
CA ARG A 68 10.84 -15.59 5.33
C ARG A 68 11.15 -16.28 6.65
N HIS A 69 11.10 -17.59 6.68
CA HIS A 69 11.48 -18.36 7.87
C HIS A 69 13.00 -18.37 8.01
N VAL A 70 13.51 -17.80 9.10
CA VAL A 70 14.96 -17.65 9.37
C VAL A 70 15.45 -18.57 10.49
N GLY A 71 14.66 -19.56 10.89
CA GLY A 71 15.03 -20.55 11.90
C GLY A 71 16.18 -21.43 11.46
N LEU A 72 17.01 -21.84 12.44
CA LEU A 72 18.30 -22.50 12.23
C LEU A 72 18.24 -23.93 11.63
N CYS A 73 17.07 -24.54 11.51
CA CYS A 73 16.93 -25.94 11.11
C CYS A 73 15.84 -26.12 10.04
N SER A 74 16.02 -25.51 8.88
CA SER A 74 15.17 -25.78 7.73
C SER A 74 15.75 -26.91 6.88
N ILE A 75 15.25 -28.15 7.05
CA ILE A 75 15.70 -29.33 6.28
C ILE A 75 15.44 -29.16 4.78
N ASN A 76 14.43 -28.37 4.43
CA ASN A 76 13.96 -28.16 3.05
C ASN A 76 14.37 -26.78 2.46
N GLY A 77 15.33 -26.10 3.07
CA GLY A 77 15.70 -24.75 2.68
C GLY A 77 14.86 -23.68 3.37
N VAL A 78 14.97 -22.43 2.90
CA VAL A 78 14.26 -21.29 3.47
C VAL A 78 12.80 -21.31 3.01
N GLU A 79 11.88 -21.45 3.96
CA GLU A 79 10.44 -21.31 3.67
C GLU A 79 10.10 -19.83 3.49
N GLU A 80 9.39 -19.51 2.41
CA GLU A 80 8.94 -18.17 2.10
C GLU A 80 7.44 -18.16 1.81
N LYS A 81 6.72 -17.20 2.40
CA LYS A 81 5.29 -16.97 2.17
C LYS A 81 5.09 -15.55 1.68
N SER A 82 4.37 -15.41 0.59
CA SER A 82 4.01 -14.10 0.05
C SER A 82 2.52 -13.83 0.23
N GLY A 83 2.18 -12.54 0.36
CA GLY A 83 0.81 -12.12 0.53
C GLY A 83 0.64 -10.61 0.40
N VAL A 84 -0.43 -10.12 0.98
CA VAL A 84 -0.76 -8.69 1.04
C VAL A 84 -1.00 -8.30 2.49
N VAL A 85 -0.43 -7.19 2.91
CA VAL A 85 -0.68 -6.60 4.21
C VAL A 85 -1.39 -5.26 4.04
N ARG A 86 -2.35 -5.00 4.91
CA ARG A 86 -2.98 -3.69 5.07
C ARG A 86 -2.90 -3.29 6.53
N LEU A 87 -2.33 -2.13 6.80
CA LEU A 87 -2.18 -1.57 8.14
C LEU A 87 -2.89 -0.22 8.21
N THR A 88 -3.56 0.06 9.31
CA THR A 88 -4.19 1.36 9.59
C THR A 88 -3.69 1.88 10.91
N VAL A 89 -3.03 3.03 10.88
CA VAL A 89 -2.60 3.75 12.08
C VAL A 89 -3.70 4.73 12.46
N SER A 90 -4.37 4.45 13.58
CA SER A 90 -5.45 5.30 14.09
C SER A 90 -4.88 6.56 14.75
N ARG A 91 -5.44 7.72 14.38
CA ARG A 91 -5.10 8.99 15.05
C ARG A 91 -5.68 9.10 16.45
N ARG A 92 -6.70 8.32 16.76
CA ARG A 92 -7.48 8.44 18.00
C ARG A 92 -7.01 7.49 19.09
N THR A 93 -6.60 6.28 18.73
CA THR A 93 -6.36 5.20 19.71
C THR A 93 -4.90 4.86 19.90
N SER A 94 -3.96 5.53 19.24
CA SER A 94 -2.54 5.18 19.26
C SER A 94 -2.30 3.67 19.05
N ALA A 95 -3.07 3.09 18.12
CA ALA A 95 -3.01 1.68 17.79
C ALA A 95 -2.79 1.51 16.28
N VAL A 96 -2.14 0.42 15.92
CA VAL A 96 -2.02 -0.07 14.55
C VAL A 96 -2.88 -1.32 14.44
N GLU A 97 -3.88 -1.27 13.59
CA GLU A 97 -4.71 -2.41 13.25
C GLU A 97 -4.50 -2.80 11.80
N GLY A 98 -4.63 -4.07 11.47
CA GLY A 98 -4.45 -4.49 10.10
C GLY A 98 -4.85 -5.91 9.81
N THR A 99 -4.65 -6.28 8.56
CA THR A 99 -4.85 -7.64 8.05
C THR A 99 -3.64 -8.07 7.24
N LEU A 100 -3.23 -9.31 7.45
CA LEU A 100 -2.24 -9.99 6.63
C LEU A 100 -2.97 -11.14 5.92
N THR A 101 -3.03 -11.10 4.60
CA THR A 101 -3.63 -12.15 3.78
C THR A 101 -2.52 -12.91 3.07
N LEU A 102 -2.34 -14.16 3.44
CA LEU A 102 -1.47 -15.11 2.77
C LEU A 102 -2.32 -15.99 1.85
N LYS A 103 -1.69 -16.79 1.00
CA LYS A 103 -2.39 -17.66 0.04
C LYS A 103 -3.48 -18.53 0.69
N ASP A 104 -3.18 -19.12 1.84
CA ASP A 104 -4.03 -20.11 2.51
C ASP A 104 -4.56 -19.62 3.87
N ASP A 105 -4.21 -18.41 4.28
CA ASP A 105 -4.57 -17.89 5.59
C ASP A 105 -4.81 -16.38 5.59
N ALA A 106 -5.63 -15.92 6.54
CA ALA A 106 -5.92 -14.53 6.80
C ALA A 106 -5.78 -14.24 8.29
N CYS A 107 -4.89 -13.33 8.62
CA CYS A 107 -4.55 -12.98 9.99
C CYS A 107 -4.92 -11.52 10.28
N ARG A 108 -5.34 -11.23 11.50
CA ARG A 108 -5.55 -9.87 12.00
C ARG A 108 -4.33 -9.42 12.78
N ILE A 109 -3.88 -8.21 12.52
CA ILE A 109 -2.80 -7.53 13.23
C ILE A 109 -3.40 -6.55 14.22
N ALA A 110 -2.94 -6.58 15.48
CA ALA A 110 -3.23 -5.59 16.50
C ALA A 110 -1.93 -5.24 17.20
N ALA A 111 -1.46 -4.00 17.04
CA ALA A 111 -0.17 -3.55 17.54
C ALA A 111 -0.24 -2.13 18.10
N SER A 112 0.77 -1.74 18.90
CA SER A 112 0.93 -0.38 19.40
C SER A 112 1.37 0.58 18.30
N ALA A 113 1.04 1.86 18.41
CA ALA A 113 1.53 2.90 17.48
C ALA A 113 2.97 3.37 17.80
N SER A 114 3.53 2.99 18.95
CA SER A 114 4.93 3.27 19.30
C SER A 114 5.88 2.44 18.44
N LYS A 115 6.96 3.04 17.98
CA LYS A 115 8.01 2.35 17.18
C LYS A 115 9.05 1.69 18.13
N PRO A 116 9.45 0.44 17.88
CA PRO A 116 8.86 -0.48 16.92
C PRO A 116 7.43 -0.85 17.29
N HIS A 117 6.55 -1.03 16.30
CA HIS A 117 5.18 -1.46 16.52
C HIS A 117 5.19 -2.91 16.99
N SER A 118 4.70 -3.16 18.19
CA SER A 118 4.68 -4.49 18.80
C SER A 118 3.26 -4.90 19.14
N GLY A 119 2.91 -6.15 18.88
CA GLY A 119 1.56 -6.65 19.08
C GLY A 119 1.38 -8.12 18.78
N LEU A 120 0.18 -8.47 18.35
CA LEU A 120 -0.22 -9.84 18.05
C LEU A 120 -0.75 -9.97 16.62
N LEU A 121 -0.38 -11.07 16.00
CA LEU A 121 -0.91 -11.57 14.75
C LEU A 121 -1.86 -12.74 15.07
N ASN A 122 -3.16 -12.56 14.85
CA ASN A 122 -4.18 -13.56 15.12
C ASN A 122 -4.66 -14.16 13.80
N CYS A 123 -4.29 -15.40 13.54
CA CYS A 123 -4.66 -16.15 12.36
C CYS A 123 -5.89 -17.05 12.64
N ARG A 124 -6.29 -17.82 11.64
CA ARG A 124 -7.50 -18.64 11.71
C ARG A 124 -7.43 -19.76 12.77
N ASP A 125 -6.24 -20.20 13.13
CA ASP A 125 -5.98 -21.18 14.22
C ASP A 125 -6.26 -20.61 15.62
N GLY A 126 -6.50 -19.29 15.74
CA GLY A 126 -6.93 -18.64 16.98
C GLY A 126 -5.80 -18.35 17.97
N GLN A 127 -4.57 -18.73 17.68
CA GLN A 127 -3.44 -18.41 18.56
C GLN A 127 -2.79 -17.09 18.16
N GLY A 128 -2.66 -16.17 19.12
CA GLY A 128 -1.96 -14.91 18.92
C GLY A 128 -0.44 -15.12 18.84
N VAL A 129 0.14 -14.82 17.69
CA VAL A 129 1.60 -14.90 17.46
C VAL A 129 2.20 -13.51 17.67
N PRO A 130 3.25 -13.35 18.47
CA PRO A 130 3.93 -12.06 18.63
C PRO A 130 4.44 -11.54 17.29
N ILE A 131 4.25 -10.21 17.06
CA ILE A 131 4.78 -9.50 15.90
C ILE A 131 5.41 -8.19 16.33
N SER A 132 6.53 -7.83 15.72
CA SER A 132 7.18 -6.54 15.90
C SER A 132 7.68 -6.03 14.55
N PHE A 133 7.40 -4.77 14.20
CA PHE A 133 7.78 -4.20 12.92
C PHE A 133 7.97 -2.68 12.99
N SER A 134 8.71 -2.15 12.02
CA SER A 134 8.86 -0.72 11.78
C SER A 134 8.32 -0.36 10.40
N ILE A 135 7.72 0.82 10.29
CA ILE A 135 7.29 1.42 9.02
C ILE A 135 8.18 2.63 8.79
N ASP A 136 8.98 2.58 7.75
CA ASP A 136 9.93 3.63 7.40
C ASP A 136 9.63 4.14 5.99
N GLU A 137 9.75 5.46 5.83
CA GLU A 137 9.66 6.06 4.52
C GLU A 137 10.86 5.59 3.70
N THR A 138 10.60 4.93 2.56
CA THR A 138 11.66 4.67 1.60
C THR A 138 12.08 6.02 1.05
N ALA A 139 13.27 6.49 1.45
CA ALA A 139 13.89 7.59 0.76
C ALA A 139 13.98 7.17 -0.72
N ASP A 140 13.27 7.89 -1.60
CA ASP A 140 13.52 7.77 -3.03
C ASP A 140 15.02 7.94 -3.20
N THR A 141 15.69 6.84 -3.54
CA THR A 141 17.08 6.90 -3.94
C THR A 141 17.07 7.60 -5.30
N ASP A 142 17.03 8.93 -5.27
CA ASP A 142 17.28 9.75 -6.44
C ASP A 142 18.71 9.40 -6.90
N PRO A 143 18.88 8.73 -8.05
CA PRO A 143 20.19 8.36 -8.56
C PRO A 143 21.10 9.57 -8.82
N ASN A 144 20.57 10.80 -8.72
CA ASN A 144 21.29 12.03 -8.87
C ASN A 144 21.88 12.60 -7.56
N ASN A 145 21.55 12.04 -6.39
CA ASN A 145 22.05 12.54 -5.11
C ASN A 145 23.37 11.90 -4.62
N VAL A 146 24.05 11.14 -5.47
CA VAL A 146 25.37 10.55 -5.13
C VAL A 146 26.51 11.58 -5.22
N ARG A 147 26.26 12.88 -5.35
CA ARG A 147 27.29 13.87 -5.67
C ARG A 147 27.52 14.99 -4.66
N ALA A 148 27.38 14.75 -3.38
CA ALA A 148 27.68 15.78 -2.37
C ALA A 148 28.34 15.25 -1.08
N GLU A 149 29.34 14.36 -1.20
CA GLU A 149 30.31 14.15 -0.13
C GLU A 149 31.70 13.93 -0.72
N LYS A 150 32.38 15.07 -0.88
CA LYS A 150 33.83 15.08 -1.07
C LYS A 150 34.44 16.31 -0.41
#